data_08cd822291d9c6cf684d46f14cbbaa9d
#
_entry.id   08cd822291d9c6cf684d46f14cbbaa9d
#
_cell.length_a   1.000
_cell.length_b   1.000
_cell.length_c   1.000
_cell.angle_alpha   90.00
_cell.angle_beta   90.00
_cell.angle_gamma   90.00
#
_symmetry.space_group_name_H-M   'P 1'
#
loop_
_entity.id
_entity.type
_entity.pdbx_description
1 polymer ?
#
loop_
_entity_poly.entity_id
_entity_poly.type
_entity_poly.pdbx_seq_one_letter_code
_entity_poly.pdbx_strand_id
1 'polypeptide(L)'
;MGTYTYPKFPYTAPADLLAGAPQRRPLIIVGAGPVGLAAAIDARLKGLPVLVFDEDDTVSIGSRAVCYAKRALEVLDRLGVGDPLCDKGVSWNVGRTFFREKEVYRFDLVPDAGHKRPGMINLQQYYLEEVMVARALELGADIRWRYKVVGVRNEADHGVRWPALELTL
;
A
#
# COMPACT_ATOMS: atom_id res chain seq x y z
N MET A 1 11.17 -7.91 23.24
CA MET A 1 10.70 -7.49 21.90
C MET A 1 9.28 -7.00 22.04
N GLY A 2 9.00 -5.74 21.70
CA GLY A 2 7.63 -5.21 21.72
C GLY A 2 6.81 -5.87 20.63
N THR A 3 5.60 -6.30 20.98
CA THR A 3 4.63 -6.81 20.01
C THR A 3 4.11 -5.62 19.20
N TYR A 4 4.08 -5.72 17.86
CA TYR A 4 3.48 -4.68 17.01
C TYR A 4 1.99 -4.54 17.31
N THR A 5 1.52 -3.33 17.53
CA THR A 5 0.11 -3.05 17.71
C THR A 5 -0.48 -2.61 16.36
N TYR A 6 -1.35 -3.45 15.81
CA TYR A 6 -2.00 -3.17 14.54
C TYR A 6 -2.97 -1.99 14.67
N PRO A 7 -2.86 -0.95 13.80
CA PRO A 7 -3.84 0.13 13.78
C PRO A 7 -5.22 -0.42 13.43
N LYS A 8 -6.26 0.20 13.98
CA LYS A 8 -7.64 -0.14 13.68
C LYS A 8 -8.33 1.01 12.98
N PHE A 9 -8.94 0.69 11.84
CA PHE A 9 -9.67 1.62 11.00
C PHE A 9 -11.17 1.30 11.10
N PRO A 10 -11.94 2.08 11.88
CA PRO A 10 -13.36 1.80 12.08
C PRO A 10 -14.15 2.01 10.80
N TYR A 11 -15.25 1.28 10.68
CA TYR A 11 -16.27 1.59 9.69
C TYR A 11 -16.83 2.99 9.93
N THR A 12 -16.95 3.77 8.85
CA THR A 12 -17.64 5.05 8.84
C THR A 12 -18.64 5.08 7.71
N ALA A 13 -19.92 5.30 8.03
CA ALA A 13 -20.95 5.43 7.03
C ALA A 13 -20.72 6.72 6.23
N PRO A 14 -20.44 6.64 4.91
CA PRO A 14 -20.18 7.83 4.11
C PRO A 14 -21.46 8.60 3.82
N ALA A 15 -21.35 9.92 3.73
CA ALA A 15 -22.51 10.81 3.54
C ALA A 15 -23.28 10.52 2.25
N ASP A 16 -22.60 10.10 1.18
CA ASP A 16 -23.23 9.72 -0.10
C ASP A 16 -24.07 8.44 0.01
N LEU A 17 -23.68 7.50 0.86
CA LEU A 17 -24.47 6.31 1.13
C LEU A 17 -25.72 6.66 1.97
N LEU A 18 -25.55 7.50 2.98
CA LEU A 18 -26.65 7.97 3.83
C LEU A 18 -27.66 8.81 3.05
N ALA A 19 -27.23 9.56 2.07
CA ALA A 19 -28.09 10.37 1.20
C ALA A 19 -28.84 9.53 0.13
N GLY A 20 -28.58 8.23 0.01
CA GLY A 20 -29.18 7.35 -0.99
C GLY A 20 -28.83 7.70 -2.45
N ALA A 21 -27.82 8.54 -2.65
CA ALA A 21 -27.39 9.02 -3.96
C ALA A 21 -25.92 8.68 -4.20
N PRO A 22 -25.61 7.51 -4.78
CA PRO A 22 -24.24 7.13 -5.06
C PRO A 22 -23.60 8.14 -6.01
N GLN A 23 -22.47 8.70 -5.59
CA GLN A 23 -21.71 9.67 -6.38
C GLN A 23 -20.80 8.94 -7.36
N ARG A 24 -20.75 9.45 -8.61
CA ARG A 24 -19.73 9.01 -9.56
C ARG A 24 -18.36 9.47 -9.09
N ARG A 25 -17.40 8.57 -9.12
CA ARG A 25 -16.00 8.84 -8.80
C ARG A 25 -15.12 8.60 -10.02
N PRO A 26 -14.14 9.47 -10.31
CA PRO A 26 -13.28 9.30 -11.49
C PRO A 26 -12.37 8.08 -11.36
N LEU A 27 -12.02 7.68 -10.14
CA LEU A 27 -11.19 6.53 -9.85
C LEU A 27 -11.66 5.84 -8.58
N ILE A 28 -11.85 4.53 -8.69
CA ILE A 28 -12.17 3.65 -7.56
C ILE A 28 -11.13 2.53 -7.54
N ILE A 29 -10.61 2.25 -6.35
CA ILE A 29 -9.61 1.22 -6.12
C ILE A 29 -10.20 0.19 -5.15
N VAL A 30 -10.02 -1.08 -5.43
CA VAL A 30 -10.43 -2.19 -4.56
C VAL A 30 -9.18 -2.80 -3.95
N GLY A 31 -9.08 -2.72 -2.63
CA GLY A 31 -7.95 -3.16 -1.82
C GLY A 31 -7.03 -2.01 -1.41
N ALA A 32 -6.88 -1.80 -0.10
CA ALA A 32 -5.93 -0.87 0.51
C ALA A 32 -4.59 -1.53 0.90
N GLY A 33 -4.17 -2.56 0.16
CA GLY A 33 -2.82 -3.11 0.24
C GLY A 33 -1.79 -2.22 -0.47
N PRO A 34 -0.50 -2.61 -0.52
CA PRO A 34 0.59 -1.77 -1.04
C PRO A 34 0.36 -1.23 -2.45
N VAL A 35 -0.22 -2.04 -3.34
CA VAL A 35 -0.48 -1.66 -4.74
C VAL A 35 -1.62 -0.66 -4.83
N GLY A 36 -2.74 -0.91 -4.14
CA GLY A 36 -3.89 -0.01 -4.13
C GLY A 36 -3.56 1.33 -3.47
N LEU A 37 -2.83 1.32 -2.36
CA LEU A 37 -2.36 2.53 -1.70
C LEU A 37 -1.38 3.32 -2.58
N ALA A 38 -0.46 2.64 -3.29
CA ALA A 38 0.44 3.33 -4.23
C ALA A 38 -0.35 4.02 -5.34
N ALA A 39 -1.33 3.35 -5.93
CA ALA A 39 -2.21 3.93 -6.94
C ALA A 39 -3.03 5.11 -6.39
N ALA A 40 -3.55 4.99 -5.17
CA ALA A 40 -4.30 6.06 -4.50
C ALA A 40 -3.45 7.31 -4.26
N ILE A 41 -2.23 7.13 -3.73
CA ILE A 41 -1.29 8.21 -3.48
C ILE A 41 -0.90 8.89 -4.81
N ASP A 42 -0.54 8.12 -5.84
CA ASP A 42 -0.15 8.68 -7.14
C ASP A 42 -1.30 9.46 -7.80
N ALA A 43 -2.53 8.95 -7.71
CA ALA A 43 -3.73 9.65 -8.18
C ALA A 43 -3.92 10.99 -7.44
N ARG A 44 -3.81 10.99 -6.11
CA ARG A 44 -3.95 12.20 -5.29
C ARG A 44 -2.85 13.21 -5.55
N LEU A 45 -1.61 12.78 -5.75
CA LEU A 45 -0.50 13.66 -6.15
C LEU A 45 -0.75 14.34 -7.50
N LYS A 46 -1.53 13.73 -8.38
CA LYS A 46 -1.97 14.29 -9.68
C LYS A 46 -3.30 15.06 -9.60
N GLY A 47 -3.83 15.28 -8.40
CA GLY A 47 -5.08 16.01 -8.18
C GLY A 47 -6.35 15.23 -8.51
N LEU A 48 -6.27 13.92 -8.79
CA LEU A 48 -7.44 13.08 -9.07
C LEU A 48 -8.11 12.66 -7.76
N PRO A 49 -9.43 12.89 -7.59
CA PRO A 49 -10.17 12.31 -6.48
C PRO A 49 -10.19 10.78 -6.58
N VAL A 50 -9.92 10.09 -5.47
CA VAL A 50 -9.87 8.64 -5.41
C VAL A 50 -10.70 8.13 -4.25
N LEU A 51 -11.41 7.03 -4.50
CA LEU A 51 -12.13 6.24 -3.50
C LEU A 51 -11.50 4.85 -3.44
N VAL A 52 -11.14 4.41 -2.24
CA VAL A 52 -10.55 3.09 -1.99
C VAL A 52 -11.50 2.30 -1.10
N PHE A 53 -11.79 1.05 -1.46
CA PHE A 53 -12.53 0.12 -0.62
C PHE A 53 -11.60 -0.98 -0.12
N ASP A 54 -11.74 -1.35 1.14
CA ASP A 54 -11.08 -2.51 1.72
C ASP A 54 -12.03 -3.28 2.65
N GLU A 55 -11.98 -4.61 2.61
CA GLU A 55 -12.82 -5.44 3.46
C GLU A 55 -12.27 -5.58 4.89
N ASP A 56 -10.98 -5.32 5.08
CA ASP A 56 -10.33 -5.35 6.38
C ASP A 56 -10.56 -4.06 7.18
N ASP A 57 -10.17 -4.07 8.43
CA ASP A 57 -10.18 -2.91 9.34
C ASP A 57 -8.78 -2.54 9.86
N THR A 58 -7.75 -3.09 9.22
CA THR A 58 -6.35 -2.94 9.64
C THR A 58 -5.40 -3.18 8.46
N VAL A 59 -4.12 -2.92 8.67
CA VAL A 59 -3.06 -3.33 7.73
C VAL A 59 -2.86 -4.85 7.76
N SER A 60 -2.16 -5.39 6.77
CA SER A 60 -1.90 -6.82 6.63
C SER A 60 -1.42 -7.46 7.92
N ILE A 61 -2.11 -8.50 8.38
CA ILE A 61 -1.75 -9.26 9.58
C ILE A 61 -0.71 -10.32 9.23
N GLY A 62 0.32 -10.43 10.06
CA GLY A 62 1.39 -11.41 9.92
C GLY A 62 2.48 -11.00 8.92
N SER A 63 3.39 -11.95 8.67
CA SER A 63 4.49 -11.74 7.73
C SER A 63 4.04 -12.07 6.31
N ARG A 64 4.08 -11.06 5.43
CA ARG A 64 3.84 -11.19 3.98
C ARG A 64 5.12 -10.81 3.24
N ALA A 65 5.13 -9.75 2.41
CA ALA A 65 6.37 -9.24 1.84
C ALA A 65 7.28 -8.64 2.92
N VAL A 66 8.58 -8.88 2.77
CA VAL A 66 9.62 -8.42 3.70
C VAL A 66 10.74 -7.67 2.96
N CYS A 67 11.05 -8.04 1.72
CA CYS A 67 12.16 -7.48 0.97
C CYS A 67 11.66 -6.51 -0.10
N TYR A 68 12.19 -5.29 -0.10
CA TYR A 68 11.90 -4.27 -1.09
C TYR A 68 13.18 -3.86 -1.82
N ALA A 69 13.19 -4.09 -3.13
CA ALA A 69 14.33 -3.77 -3.98
C ALA A 69 14.41 -2.26 -4.27
N LYS A 70 15.61 -1.79 -4.63
CA LYS A 70 15.92 -0.39 -4.95
C LYS A 70 14.86 0.26 -5.85
N ARG A 71 14.41 -0.43 -6.91
CA ARG A 71 13.39 0.14 -7.80
C ARG A 71 12.06 0.40 -7.11
N ALA A 72 11.63 -0.48 -6.22
CA ALA A 72 10.42 -0.26 -5.42
C ALA A 72 10.60 0.95 -4.49
N LEU A 73 11.77 1.09 -3.87
CA LEU A 73 12.10 2.22 -2.99
C LEU A 73 12.11 3.55 -3.76
N GLU A 74 12.61 3.58 -5.00
CA GLU A 74 12.55 4.75 -5.88
C GLU A 74 11.12 5.15 -6.25
N VAL A 75 10.22 4.17 -6.43
CA VAL A 75 8.79 4.43 -6.62
C VAL A 75 8.19 5.02 -5.35
N LEU A 76 8.48 4.43 -4.19
CA LEU A 76 8.02 4.91 -2.89
C LEU A 76 8.54 6.33 -2.57
N ASP A 77 9.75 6.69 -3.05
CA ASP A 77 10.25 8.07 -2.99
C ASP A 77 9.34 9.06 -3.71
N ARG A 78 8.92 8.72 -4.93
CA ARG A 78 8.01 9.58 -5.71
C ARG A 78 6.65 9.74 -5.04
N LEU A 79 6.24 8.75 -4.26
CA LEU A 79 5.01 8.82 -3.46
C LEU A 79 5.18 9.60 -2.15
N GLY A 80 6.42 9.95 -1.79
CA GLY A 80 6.76 10.71 -0.59
C GLY A 80 6.83 9.87 0.68
N VAL A 81 7.03 8.54 0.55
CA VAL A 81 7.09 7.60 1.69
C VAL A 81 8.42 6.84 1.78
N GLY A 82 9.39 7.11 0.87
CA GLY A 82 10.62 6.34 0.80
C GLY A 82 11.54 6.52 2.00
N ASP A 83 11.71 7.74 2.53
CA ASP A 83 12.61 8.03 3.65
C ASP A 83 12.15 7.31 4.93
N PRO A 84 10.91 7.46 5.44
CA PRO A 84 10.48 6.78 6.66
C PRO A 84 10.54 5.25 6.57
N LEU A 85 10.39 4.68 5.36
CA LEU A 85 10.50 3.24 5.16
C LEU A 85 11.94 2.76 5.21
N CYS A 86 12.87 3.51 4.63
CA CYS A 86 14.30 3.18 4.70
C CYS A 86 14.86 3.36 6.12
N ASP A 87 14.41 4.39 6.84
CA ASP A 87 14.84 4.62 8.23
C ASP A 87 14.34 3.52 9.18
N LYS A 88 13.16 2.96 8.91
CA LYS A 88 12.59 1.86 9.70
C LYS A 88 13.15 0.50 9.31
N GLY A 89 13.45 0.29 8.02
CA GLY A 89 13.91 -0.97 7.46
C GLY A 89 15.38 -1.27 7.72
N VAL A 90 15.76 -2.52 7.55
CA VAL A 90 17.16 -2.95 7.59
C VAL A 90 17.71 -2.95 6.16
N SER A 91 18.60 -2.02 5.85
CA SER A 91 19.22 -1.90 4.53
C SER A 91 20.35 -2.91 4.33
N TRP A 92 20.44 -3.45 3.13
CA TRP A 92 21.54 -4.31 2.72
C TRP A 92 21.78 -4.26 1.21
N ASN A 93 23.03 -4.47 0.79
CA ASN A 93 23.45 -4.49 -0.61
C ASN A 93 24.10 -5.81 -1.00
N VAL A 94 24.77 -6.46 -0.05
CA VAL A 94 25.58 -7.65 -0.32
C VAL A 94 24.86 -8.91 0.14
N GLY A 95 24.65 -9.83 -0.80
CA GLY A 95 24.16 -11.18 -0.52
C GLY A 95 25.31 -12.17 -0.54
N ARG A 96 25.28 -13.14 0.38
CA ARG A 96 26.27 -14.23 0.46
C ARG A 96 25.55 -15.57 0.62
N THR A 97 26.02 -16.56 -0.11
CA THR A 97 25.52 -17.93 -0.02
C THR A 97 26.63 -18.84 0.50
N PHE A 98 26.32 -19.66 1.48
CA PHE A 98 27.23 -20.60 2.09
C PHE A 98 26.79 -22.03 1.83
N PHE A 99 27.75 -22.91 1.54
CA PHE A 99 27.60 -24.35 1.62
C PHE A 99 28.42 -24.82 2.81
N ARG A 100 27.74 -25.24 3.86
CA ARG A 100 28.36 -25.45 5.19
C ARG A 100 29.09 -24.17 5.64
N GLU A 101 30.40 -24.19 5.88
CA GLU A 101 31.21 -23.05 6.31
C GLU A 101 31.87 -22.28 5.16
N LYS A 102 31.77 -22.80 3.93
CA LYS A 102 32.40 -22.21 2.75
C LYS A 102 31.46 -21.26 2.04
N GLU A 103 31.88 -19.97 1.89
CA GLU A 103 31.18 -19.04 0.96
C GLU A 103 31.35 -19.54 -0.48
N VAL A 104 30.24 -19.83 -1.15
CA VAL A 104 30.22 -20.36 -2.51
C VAL A 104 29.75 -19.33 -3.54
N TYR A 105 29.05 -18.30 -3.08
CA TYR A 105 28.58 -17.22 -3.95
C TYR A 105 28.41 -15.92 -3.18
N ARG A 106 28.75 -14.79 -3.85
CA ARG A 106 28.56 -13.45 -3.34
C ARG A 106 28.12 -12.53 -4.47
N PHE A 107 27.21 -11.63 -4.18
CA PHE A 107 26.80 -10.59 -5.12
C PHE A 107 26.62 -9.26 -4.39
N ASP A 108 26.82 -8.16 -5.13
CA ASP A 108 26.51 -6.80 -4.71
C ASP A 108 25.41 -6.25 -5.62
N LEU A 109 24.32 -5.73 -5.01
CA LEU A 109 23.17 -5.19 -5.73
C LEU A 109 23.38 -3.74 -6.18
N VAL A 110 24.35 -3.05 -5.59
CA VAL A 110 24.67 -1.66 -5.87
C VAL A 110 26.17 -1.46 -5.83
N PRO A 111 26.91 -1.97 -6.84
CA PRO A 111 28.36 -1.90 -6.87
C PRO A 111 28.89 -0.45 -7.01
N ASP A 112 28.09 0.44 -7.60
CA ASP A 112 28.43 1.85 -7.81
C ASP A 112 28.03 2.71 -6.62
N ALA A 113 28.77 3.78 -6.38
CA ALA A 113 28.49 4.77 -5.34
C ALA A 113 27.48 5.85 -5.83
N GLY A 114 26.91 6.60 -4.88
CA GLY A 114 26.08 7.78 -5.19
C GLY A 114 24.58 7.52 -5.37
N HIS A 115 24.11 6.30 -5.13
CA HIS A 115 22.68 6.01 -5.13
C HIS A 115 22.00 6.47 -3.82
N LYS A 116 20.84 7.13 -3.94
CA LYS A 116 20.03 7.54 -2.78
C LYS A 116 19.51 6.33 -2.00
N ARG A 117 19.13 5.25 -2.71
CA ARG A 117 18.51 4.06 -2.09
C ARG A 117 19.45 2.87 -2.09
N PRO A 118 19.41 2.06 -1.01
CA PRO A 118 20.15 0.80 -0.95
C PRO A 118 19.62 -0.20 -1.99
N GLY A 119 20.36 -1.26 -2.24
CA GLY A 119 19.94 -2.35 -3.13
C GLY A 119 18.66 -3.01 -2.66
N MET A 120 18.54 -3.20 -1.34
CA MET A 120 17.32 -3.72 -0.69
C MET A 120 17.16 -3.19 0.74
N ILE A 121 15.93 -3.22 1.21
CA ILE A 121 15.59 -3.18 2.64
C ILE A 121 14.74 -4.38 3.02
N ASN A 122 14.90 -4.83 4.26
CA ASN A 122 13.97 -5.75 4.91
C ASN A 122 13.07 -4.96 5.85
N LEU A 123 11.77 -5.02 5.60
CA LEU A 123 10.73 -4.33 6.37
C LEU A 123 9.44 -5.14 6.27
N GLN A 124 8.77 -5.40 7.38
CA GLN A 124 7.49 -6.09 7.34
C GLN A 124 6.43 -5.23 6.64
N GLN A 125 5.56 -5.87 5.84
CA GLN A 125 4.58 -5.23 4.99
C GLN A 125 3.62 -4.31 5.76
N TYR A 126 3.23 -4.67 6.98
CA TYR A 126 2.32 -3.84 7.78
C TYR A 126 2.90 -2.45 8.12
N TYR A 127 4.22 -2.32 8.30
CA TYR A 127 4.86 -0.99 8.45
C TYR A 127 4.81 -0.17 7.16
N LEU A 128 5.02 -0.81 6.01
CA LEU A 128 4.85 -0.16 4.71
C LEU A 128 3.42 0.37 4.55
N GLU A 129 2.44 -0.50 4.80
CA GLU A 129 1.02 -0.14 4.65
C GLU A 129 0.60 0.97 5.61
N GLU A 130 1.04 0.93 6.87
CA GLU A 130 0.76 1.97 7.87
C GLU A 130 1.22 3.35 7.38
N VAL A 131 2.47 3.45 6.91
CA VAL A 131 3.03 4.69 6.36
C VAL A 131 2.27 5.14 5.12
N MET A 132 1.91 4.21 4.23
CA MET A 132 1.17 4.52 3.00
C MET A 132 -0.28 4.93 3.28
N VAL A 133 -0.96 4.32 4.24
CA VAL A 133 -2.31 4.75 4.67
C VAL A 133 -2.26 6.18 5.19
N ALA A 134 -1.32 6.48 6.09
CA ALA A 134 -1.16 7.83 6.62
C ALA A 134 -0.93 8.86 5.49
N ARG A 135 -0.09 8.52 4.52
CA ARG A 135 0.19 9.40 3.35
C ARG A 135 -1.03 9.57 2.45
N ALA A 136 -1.77 8.50 2.16
CA ALA A 136 -2.96 8.56 1.34
C ALA A 136 -4.04 9.45 1.98
N LEU A 137 -4.25 9.32 3.29
CA LEU A 137 -5.18 10.15 4.05
C LEU A 137 -4.74 11.62 4.09
N GLU A 138 -3.45 11.91 4.31
CA GLU A 138 -2.87 13.26 4.25
C GLU A 138 -3.17 13.95 2.90
N LEU A 139 -3.10 13.21 1.82
CA LEU A 139 -3.40 13.69 0.47
C LEU A 139 -4.91 13.75 0.17
N GLY A 140 -5.76 13.36 1.12
CA GLY A 140 -7.21 13.40 0.99
C GLY A 140 -7.81 12.26 0.16
N ALA A 141 -7.22 11.07 0.16
CA ALA A 141 -7.86 9.88 -0.35
C ALA A 141 -9.04 9.48 0.56
N ASP A 142 -10.18 9.10 -0.05
CA ASP A 142 -11.34 8.55 0.65
C ASP A 142 -11.12 7.03 0.78
N ILE A 143 -10.71 6.56 1.95
CA ILE A 143 -10.50 5.12 2.21
C ILE A 143 -11.64 4.62 3.10
N ARG A 144 -12.37 3.65 2.58
CA ARG A 144 -13.53 3.06 3.24
C ARG A 144 -13.22 1.63 3.67
N TRP A 145 -13.05 1.46 4.95
CA TRP A 145 -12.72 0.20 5.60
C TRP A 145 -13.98 -0.62 5.90
N ARG A 146 -13.84 -1.94 5.91
CA ARG A 146 -14.91 -2.90 6.15
C ARG A 146 -15.98 -2.87 5.04
N TYR A 147 -15.54 -2.58 3.81
CA TYR A 147 -16.36 -2.61 2.61
C TYR A 147 -15.89 -3.70 1.68
N LYS A 148 -16.59 -4.81 1.65
CA LYS A 148 -16.32 -5.89 0.71
C LYS A 148 -17.00 -5.59 -0.63
N VAL A 149 -16.19 -5.50 -1.68
CA VAL A 149 -16.67 -5.38 -3.05
C VAL A 149 -16.96 -6.79 -3.57
N VAL A 150 -18.24 -7.13 -3.78
CA VAL A 150 -18.67 -8.46 -4.22
C VAL A 150 -18.93 -8.55 -5.71
N GLY A 151 -18.88 -7.44 -6.44
CA GLY A 151 -19.07 -7.45 -7.89
C GLY A 151 -18.85 -6.10 -8.54
N VAL A 152 -18.66 -6.14 -9.85
CA VAL A 152 -18.51 -4.97 -10.72
C VAL A 152 -19.31 -5.24 -11.99
N ARG A 153 -20.12 -4.29 -12.44
CA ARG A 153 -20.81 -4.36 -13.73
C ARG A 153 -20.31 -3.23 -14.63
N ASN A 154 -20.09 -3.56 -15.88
CA ASN A 154 -19.83 -2.59 -16.92
C ASN A 154 -21.17 -2.20 -17.58
N GLU A 155 -21.53 -0.92 -17.53
CA GLU A 155 -22.71 -0.39 -18.22
C GLU A 155 -22.22 0.41 -19.44
N ALA A 156 -22.53 -0.09 -20.64
CA ALA A 156 -21.99 0.39 -21.91
C ALA A 156 -22.13 1.92 -22.14
N ASP A 157 -23.17 2.55 -21.59
CA ASP A 157 -23.45 3.97 -21.81
C ASP A 157 -23.06 4.87 -20.63
N HIS A 158 -22.73 4.33 -19.48
CA HIS A 158 -22.60 5.12 -18.23
C HIS A 158 -21.35 4.81 -17.39
N GLY A 159 -20.41 4.03 -17.91
CA GLY A 159 -19.21 3.61 -17.19
C GLY A 159 -19.43 2.39 -16.30
N VAL A 160 -18.62 2.24 -15.27
CA VAL A 160 -18.70 1.10 -14.34
C VAL A 160 -19.65 1.42 -13.20
N ARG A 161 -20.68 0.58 -13.01
CA ARG A 161 -21.59 0.65 -11.87
C ARG A 161 -21.28 -0.48 -10.89
N TRP A 162 -21.27 -0.16 -9.61
CA TRP A 162 -21.02 -1.11 -8.51
C TRP A 162 -22.34 -1.77 -8.11
N PRO A 163 -22.49 -3.11 -8.20
CA PRO A 163 -23.77 -3.75 -7.94
C PRO A 163 -24.08 -3.98 -6.45
N ALA A 164 -23.09 -4.13 -5.61
CA ALA A 164 -23.32 -4.30 -4.18
C ALA A 164 -22.03 -4.11 -3.40
N LEU A 165 -22.11 -3.35 -2.33
CA LEU A 165 -21.14 -3.33 -1.24
C LEU A 165 -21.72 -4.19 -0.12
N GLU A 166 -21.06 -5.26 0.24
CA GLU A 166 -21.36 -6.02 1.44
C GLU A 166 -20.54 -5.44 2.58
N LEU A 167 -21.21 -5.04 3.65
CA LEU A 167 -20.57 -4.57 4.87
C LEU A 167 -20.12 -5.78 5.67
N THR A 168 -18.84 -5.89 5.95
CA THR A 168 -18.32 -6.85 6.92
C THR A 168 -18.42 -6.19 8.30
N LEU A 169 -19.44 -6.58 9.09
CA LEU A 169 -19.65 -6.10 10.46
C LEU A 169 -18.79 -6.86 11.45
#